data_26363228737d08c9449f471507b622de
#
_entry.id   26363228737d08c9449f471507b622de
#
_cell.length_a   1.000
_cell.length_b   1.000
_cell.length_c   1.000
_cell.angle_alpha   90.00
_cell.angle_beta   90.00
_cell.angle_gamma   90.00
#
_symmetry.space_group_name_H-M   'P 1'
#
loop_
_entity.id
_entity.type
_entity.pdbx_description
1 polymer ?
#
loop_
_entity_poly.entity_id
_entity_poly.type
_entity_poly.pdbx_seq_one_letter_code
_entity_poly.pdbx_strand_id
1 'polypeptide(L)'
;AELTSFPSIPVKVTLDEYLKAQKVVGLAGIDTRRLTRKLRGEGVMNGVIYTEGFEPDEQTIAEMKAYVVKDAVKTVTCDENIVYPADGETKYRIALFDYGVKYNIERELCKRGCEVTVVPAYTKPEDVVGKYDGVMLSNGPGDPAENVEIVANLKELLKSDMPIFGICLGHQLLALAIDAQTTKLKYGHRGVNHPVKDIDADRTYITSQNHGYAVVGESVDPQVARVRYVNLNDGTVEGLEHIDRPVFTVQYHPEVCPGPMDTSYLFDKFIENIEKSKGGAQ
;
A
#
# COMPACT_ATOMS: atom_id res chain seq x y z
N ALA A 1 -0.01 26.75 11.09
CA ALA A 1 0.86 25.88 11.88
C ALA A 1 2.27 26.07 11.36
N GLU A 2 3.19 26.48 12.19
CA GLU A 2 4.61 26.47 11.84
C GLU A 2 5.04 25.02 11.63
N LEU A 3 5.89 24.80 10.63
CA LEU A 3 6.53 23.50 10.40
C LEU A 3 7.49 23.25 11.57
N THR A 4 6.98 22.63 12.63
CA THR A 4 7.77 22.33 13.81
C THR A 4 8.73 21.19 13.52
N SER A 5 10.02 21.40 13.76
CA SER A 5 11.00 20.34 13.89
C SER A 5 10.60 19.46 15.08
N PHE A 6 10.36 18.16 14.87
CA PHE A 6 10.16 17.21 15.96
C PHE A 6 11.53 16.95 16.63
N PRO A 7 11.72 17.32 17.90
CA PRO A 7 13.04 17.24 18.55
C PRO A 7 13.53 15.80 18.85
N SER A 8 12.70 14.80 18.57
CA SER A 8 13.01 13.39 18.89
C SER A 8 13.44 12.52 17.70
N ILE A 9 13.48 13.08 16.48
CA ILE A 9 13.91 12.36 15.29
C ILE A 9 15.04 13.15 14.64
N PRO A 10 16.22 12.56 14.35
CA PRO A 10 17.29 13.25 13.65
C PRO A 10 16.85 13.51 12.20
N VAL A 11 16.15 14.60 11.98
CA VAL A 11 15.75 15.07 10.66
C VAL A 11 16.97 15.77 10.04
N LYS A 12 17.47 15.24 8.94
CA LYS A 12 18.62 15.83 8.22
C LYS A 12 18.28 17.18 7.57
N VAL A 13 17.00 17.41 7.24
CA VAL A 13 16.47 18.63 6.60
C VAL A 13 15.08 18.92 7.14
N THR A 14 14.66 20.17 7.13
CA THR A 14 13.29 20.55 7.48
C THR A 14 12.30 20.14 6.37
N LEU A 15 11.00 20.03 6.70
CA LEU A 15 9.98 19.73 5.69
C LEU A 15 9.93 20.81 4.58
N ASP A 16 10.14 22.06 4.93
CA ASP A 16 10.19 23.18 3.98
C ASP A 16 11.36 23.02 2.99
N GLU A 17 12.56 22.74 3.49
CA GLU A 17 13.73 22.46 2.65
C GLU A 17 13.52 21.24 1.75
N TYR A 18 12.93 20.18 2.28
CA TYR A 18 12.62 18.97 1.52
C TYR A 18 11.62 19.27 0.38
N LEU A 19 10.49 19.93 0.69
CA LEU A 19 9.49 20.29 -0.32
C LEU A 19 10.06 21.20 -1.41
N LYS A 20 10.89 22.19 -1.03
CA LYS A 20 11.59 23.08 -1.98
C LYS A 20 12.53 22.30 -2.89
N ALA A 21 13.34 21.39 -2.34
CA ALA A 21 14.26 20.54 -3.11
C ALA A 21 13.51 19.64 -4.11
N GLN A 22 12.33 19.12 -3.71
CA GLN A 22 11.49 18.30 -4.56
C GLN A 22 10.56 19.11 -5.48
N LYS A 23 10.60 20.45 -5.44
CA LYS A 23 9.71 21.36 -6.18
C LYS A 23 8.22 21.07 -5.94
N VAL A 24 7.88 20.65 -4.72
CA VAL A 24 6.50 20.40 -4.29
C VAL A 24 5.93 21.62 -3.61
N VAL A 25 4.74 22.06 -4.06
CA VAL A 25 4.04 23.19 -3.46
C VAL A 25 3.53 22.83 -2.08
N GLY A 26 3.87 23.65 -1.07
CA GLY A 26 3.39 23.52 0.30
C GLY A 26 2.46 24.68 0.68
N LEU A 27 1.33 24.37 1.32
CA LEU A 27 0.39 25.34 1.86
C LEU A 27 0.45 25.34 3.39
N ALA A 28 0.84 26.48 3.98
CA ALA A 28 0.94 26.69 5.41
C ALA A 28 -0.06 27.75 5.91
N GLY A 29 -0.30 27.80 7.23
CA GLY A 29 -1.14 28.83 7.84
C GLY A 29 -2.65 28.63 7.69
N ILE A 30 -3.11 27.50 7.15
CA ILE A 30 -4.54 27.18 7.03
C ILE A 30 -5.08 26.47 8.29
N ASP A 31 -6.38 26.61 8.53
CA ASP A 31 -7.09 25.81 9.56
C ASP A 31 -7.30 24.37 9.06
N THR A 32 -6.29 23.53 9.29
CA THR A 32 -6.33 22.10 8.91
C THR A 32 -7.44 21.33 9.63
N ARG A 33 -7.83 21.75 10.84
CA ARG A 33 -8.92 21.13 11.57
C ARG A 33 -10.28 21.38 10.90
N ARG A 34 -10.51 22.61 10.44
CA ARG A 34 -11.72 22.98 9.68
C ARG A 34 -11.77 22.21 8.37
N LEU A 35 -10.65 22.11 7.64
CA LEU A 35 -10.55 21.35 6.40
C LEU A 35 -10.87 19.86 6.66
N THR A 36 -10.28 19.25 7.68
CA THR A 36 -10.55 17.86 8.05
C THR A 36 -12.03 17.62 8.38
N ARG A 37 -12.66 18.53 9.13
CA ARG A 37 -14.09 18.45 9.43
C ARG A 37 -14.96 18.50 8.17
N LYS A 38 -14.60 19.35 7.21
CA LYS A 38 -15.29 19.46 5.93
C LYS A 38 -15.18 18.14 5.16
N LEU A 39 -13.97 17.60 4.99
CA LEU A 39 -13.74 16.32 4.30
C LEU A 39 -14.47 15.15 4.97
N ARG A 40 -14.54 15.11 6.29
CA ARG A 40 -15.32 14.07 7.00
C ARG A 40 -16.83 14.19 6.78
N GLY A 41 -17.35 15.42 6.72
CA GLY A 41 -18.78 15.66 6.48
C GLY A 41 -19.21 15.40 5.05
N GLU A 42 -18.47 15.92 4.09
CA GLU A 42 -18.83 15.95 2.66
C GLU A 42 -18.19 14.80 1.86
N GLY A 43 -17.12 14.19 2.36
CA GLY A 43 -16.29 13.21 1.65
C GLY A 43 -15.05 13.82 1.02
N VAL A 44 -14.27 13.00 0.31
CA VAL A 44 -13.12 13.49 -0.46
C VAL A 44 -13.57 14.40 -1.58
N MET A 45 -12.81 15.46 -1.84
CA MET A 45 -13.11 16.46 -2.86
C MET A 45 -11.83 16.91 -3.57
N ASN A 46 -12.01 17.34 -4.81
CA ASN A 46 -10.94 17.99 -5.55
C ASN A 46 -10.71 19.41 -5.02
N GLY A 47 -9.49 19.92 -5.18
CA GLY A 47 -9.12 21.27 -4.77
C GLY A 47 -7.99 21.80 -5.64
N VAL A 48 -7.82 23.10 -5.64
CA VAL A 48 -6.75 23.80 -6.33
C VAL A 48 -6.03 24.74 -5.35
N ILE A 49 -4.73 24.85 -5.46
CA ILE A 49 -3.90 25.84 -4.77
C ILE A 49 -3.51 26.90 -5.81
N TYR A 50 -3.76 28.15 -5.51
CA TYR A 50 -3.39 29.27 -6.37
C TYR A 50 -2.68 30.37 -5.56
N THR A 51 -1.93 31.22 -6.25
CA THR A 51 -1.20 32.33 -5.64
C THR A 51 -2.13 33.53 -5.38
N GLU A 52 -1.75 34.38 -4.44
CA GLU A 52 -2.47 35.61 -4.15
C GLU A 52 -2.61 36.49 -5.43
N GLY A 53 -3.79 37.06 -5.64
CA GLY A 53 -4.12 37.82 -6.83
C GLY A 53 -4.59 37.04 -8.05
N PHE A 54 -4.58 35.70 -7.98
CA PHE A 54 -5.22 34.87 -8.97
C PHE A 54 -6.60 34.41 -8.45
N GLU A 55 -7.65 34.72 -9.19
CA GLU A 55 -8.98 34.14 -8.95
C GLU A 55 -9.28 33.12 -10.05
N PRO A 56 -9.57 31.84 -9.68
CA PRO A 56 -9.87 30.82 -10.68
C PRO A 56 -11.17 31.20 -11.41
N ASP A 57 -11.10 31.22 -12.73
CA ASP A 57 -12.28 31.43 -13.58
C ASP A 57 -13.23 30.23 -13.56
N GLU A 58 -14.41 30.36 -14.19
CA GLU A 58 -15.41 29.30 -14.25
C GLU A 58 -14.88 28.03 -14.91
N GLN A 59 -13.99 28.16 -15.90
CA GLN A 59 -13.37 27.03 -16.58
C GLN A 59 -12.44 26.27 -15.64
N THR A 60 -11.55 26.95 -14.93
CA THR A 60 -10.64 26.34 -13.93
C THR A 60 -11.43 25.61 -12.84
N ILE A 61 -12.54 26.22 -12.38
CA ILE A 61 -13.43 25.59 -11.38
C ILE A 61 -14.08 24.33 -11.95
N ALA A 62 -14.53 24.36 -13.19
CA ALA A 62 -15.14 23.22 -13.84
C ALA A 62 -14.13 22.08 -14.04
N GLU A 63 -12.93 22.38 -14.52
CA GLU A 63 -11.84 21.42 -14.68
C GLU A 63 -11.43 20.79 -13.33
N MET A 64 -11.30 21.59 -12.28
CA MET A 64 -11.03 21.10 -10.93
C MET A 64 -12.12 20.13 -10.46
N LYS A 65 -13.39 20.47 -10.65
CA LYS A 65 -14.52 19.59 -10.26
C LYS A 65 -14.56 18.29 -11.05
N ALA A 66 -14.20 18.34 -12.33
CA ALA A 66 -14.20 17.20 -13.24
C ALA A 66 -12.92 16.34 -13.13
N TYR A 67 -11.91 16.81 -12.42
CA TYR A 67 -10.63 16.13 -12.32
C TYR A 67 -10.78 14.73 -11.70
N VAL A 68 -10.28 13.74 -12.40
CA VAL A 68 -10.23 12.33 -11.96
C VAL A 68 -8.80 11.83 -12.13
N VAL A 69 -8.27 11.19 -11.12
CA VAL A 69 -6.97 10.50 -11.22
C VAL A 69 -7.17 9.25 -12.06
N LYS A 70 -6.48 9.15 -13.19
CA LYS A 70 -6.50 8.00 -14.09
C LYS A 70 -5.09 7.44 -14.26
N ASP A 71 -5.00 6.16 -14.59
CA ASP A 71 -3.73 5.48 -14.87
C ASP A 71 -2.66 5.71 -13.77
N ALA A 72 -3.10 5.82 -12.50
CA ALA A 72 -2.24 6.24 -11.41
C ALA A 72 -1.03 5.30 -11.24
N VAL A 73 -1.23 3.99 -11.30
CA VAL A 73 -0.14 3.00 -11.21
C VAL A 73 0.82 3.13 -12.40
N LYS A 74 0.27 3.31 -13.60
CA LYS A 74 1.08 3.48 -14.82
C LYS A 74 2.01 4.69 -14.78
N THR A 75 1.60 5.75 -14.07
CA THR A 75 2.42 6.97 -13.95
C THR A 75 3.51 6.90 -12.90
N VAL A 76 3.47 5.93 -12.00
CA VAL A 76 4.43 5.84 -10.87
C VAL A 76 5.29 4.58 -10.89
N THR A 77 4.91 3.55 -11.65
CA THR A 77 5.69 2.32 -11.77
C THR A 77 7.03 2.57 -12.46
N CYS A 78 8.05 1.80 -12.09
CA CYS A 78 9.34 1.84 -12.77
C CYS A 78 9.24 1.31 -14.21
N ASP A 79 10.15 1.78 -15.08
CA ASP A 79 10.22 1.35 -16.48
C ASP A 79 11.02 0.05 -16.65
N GLU A 80 11.95 -0.24 -15.74
CA GLU A 80 12.85 -1.39 -15.77
C GLU A 80 13.09 -1.96 -14.36
N ASN A 81 13.62 -3.17 -14.29
CA ASN A 81 13.93 -3.82 -13.03
C ASN A 81 15.04 -3.09 -12.28
N ILE A 82 14.82 -2.85 -10.97
CA ILE A 82 15.80 -2.23 -10.08
C ILE A 82 16.15 -3.23 -8.98
N VAL A 83 17.44 -3.57 -8.85
CA VAL A 83 17.89 -4.57 -7.86
C VAL A 83 18.47 -3.87 -6.62
N TYR A 84 17.97 -4.26 -5.45
CA TYR A 84 18.49 -3.86 -4.15
C TYR A 84 19.12 -5.09 -3.47
N PRO A 85 20.42 -5.04 -3.12
CA PRO A 85 21.08 -6.14 -2.46
C PRO A 85 20.58 -6.34 -1.02
N ALA A 86 20.67 -7.55 -0.52
CA ALA A 86 20.42 -7.84 0.89
C ALA A 86 21.40 -7.10 1.81
N ASP A 87 20.98 -6.77 3.02
CA ASP A 87 21.86 -6.30 4.08
C ASP A 87 22.66 -7.50 4.61
N GLY A 88 23.77 -7.84 3.94
CA GLY A 88 24.60 -8.99 4.24
C GLY A 88 24.45 -10.14 3.23
N GLU A 89 24.41 -11.38 3.71
CA GLU A 89 24.28 -12.57 2.84
C GLU A 89 22.86 -12.65 2.24
N THR A 90 22.79 -12.86 0.92
CA THR A 90 21.52 -13.08 0.23
C THR A 90 20.99 -14.48 0.54
N LYS A 91 19.86 -14.57 1.21
CA LYS A 91 19.16 -15.81 1.55
C LYS A 91 17.98 -16.08 0.61
N TYR A 92 17.29 -15.03 0.19
CA TYR A 92 16.08 -15.08 -0.63
C TYR A 92 16.10 -14.05 -1.73
N ARG A 93 15.43 -14.35 -2.85
CA ARG A 93 15.21 -13.42 -3.96
C ARG A 93 13.72 -13.07 -4.04
N ILE A 94 13.39 -11.80 -3.93
CA ILE A 94 12.01 -11.32 -3.90
C ILE A 94 11.73 -10.46 -5.13
N ALA A 95 10.64 -10.76 -5.84
CA ALA A 95 10.07 -9.83 -6.83
C ALA A 95 9.12 -8.88 -6.10
N LEU A 96 9.42 -7.59 -6.09
CA LEU A 96 8.58 -6.53 -5.53
C LEU A 96 7.90 -5.77 -6.68
N PHE A 97 6.60 -5.99 -6.88
CA PHE A 97 5.83 -5.28 -7.90
C PHE A 97 5.64 -3.82 -7.52
N ASP A 98 6.05 -2.93 -8.41
CA ASP A 98 6.00 -1.49 -8.21
C ASP A 98 4.66 -0.90 -8.65
N TYR A 99 3.74 -0.79 -7.73
CA TYR A 99 2.48 -0.05 -7.91
C TYR A 99 2.57 1.40 -7.41
N GLY A 100 3.75 1.84 -7.00
CA GLY A 100 4.05 3.10 -6.32
C GLY A 100 4.71 2.82 -4.97
N VAL A 101 5.77 2.01 -5.01
CA VAL A 101 6.43 1.44 -3.83
C VAL A 101 7.01 2.50 -2.91
N LYS A 102 6.80 2.33 -1.61
CA LYS A 102 7.53 3.08 -0.58
C LYS A 102 8.85 2.39 -0.26
N TYR A 103 9.93 3.14 -0.31
CA TYR A 103 11.30 2.65 -0.06
C TYR A 103 11.50 1.82 1.21
N ASN A 104 10.61 1.95 2.19
CA ASN A 104 10.74 1.19 3.42
C ASN A 104 10.34 -0.28 3.28
N ILE A 105 9.52 -0.62 2.27
CA ILE A 105 9.16 -2.03 1.97
C ILE A 105 10.42 -2.79 1.56
N GLU A 106 11.19 -2.25 0.61
CA GLU A 106 12.45 -2.86 0.17
C GLU A 106 13.45 -2.97 1.31
N ARG A 107 13.59 -1.92 2.14
CA ARG A 107 14.50 -1.90 3.28
C ARG A 107 14.16 -2.97 4.32
N GLU A 108 12.86 -3.15 4.62
CA GLU A 108 12.43 -4.18 5.54
C GLU A 108 12.71 -5.59 5.03
N LEU A 109 12.64 -5.82 3.73
CA LEU A 109 13.03 -7.09 3.08
C LEU A 109 14.56 -7.24 3.06
N CYS A 110 15.33 -6.21 2.64
CA CYS A 110 16.79 -6.26 2.61
C CYS A 110 17.41 -6.56 3.97
N LYS A 111 16.89 -5.96 5.05
CA LYS A 111 17.31 -6.26 6.45
C LYS A 111 17.13 -7.74 6.84
N ARG A 112 16.21 -8.45 6.19
CA ARG A 112 15.91 -9.87 6.42
C ARG A 112 16.67 -10.81 5.50
N GLY A 113 17.70 -10.30 4.81
CA GLY A 113 18.54 -11.08 3.90
C GLY A 113 17.91 -11.33 2.54
N CYS A 114 16.97 -10.49 2.12
CA CYS A 114 16.39 -10.58 0.78
C CYS A 114 17.15 -9.70 -0.22
N GLU A 115 17.56 -10.27 -1.35
CA GLU A 115 17.81 -9.50 -2.56
C GLU A 115 16.45 -9.17 -3.19
N VAL A 116 16.15 -7.88 -3.31
CA VAL A 116 14.85 -7.41 -3.80
C VAL A 116 15.00 -6.86 -5.21
N THR A 117 14.29 -7.45 -6.16
CA THR A 117 14.12 -6.89 -7.50
C THR A 117 12.78 -6.19 -7.56
N VAL A 118 12.79 -4.86 -7.60
CA VAL A 118 11.61 -4.06 -7.92
C VAL A 118 11.32 -4.24 -9.41
N VAL A 119 10.15 -4.74 -9.73
CA VAL A 119 9.71 -5.02 -11.11
C VAL A 119 8.55 -4.12 -11.50
N PRO A 120 8.42 -3.73 -12.78
CA PRO A 120 7.28 -2.95 -13.26
C PRO A 120 5.93 -3.59 -12.90
N ALA A 121 4.91 -2.77 -12.69
CA ALA A 121 3.56 -3.19 -12.31
C ALA A 121 2.93 -4.23 -13.25
N TYR A 122 3.31 -4.20 -14.53
CA TYR A 122 2.75 -5.05 -15.59
C TYR A 122 3.61 -6.28 -15.91
N THR A 123 4.62 -6.57 -15.08
CA THR A 123 5.47 -7.77 -15.22
C THR A 123 4.60 -9.03 -15.26
N LYS A 124 4.92 -9.92 -16.18
CA LYS A 124 4.16 -11.14 -16.41
C LYS A 124 4.54 -12.24 -15.40
N PRO A 125 3.62 -13.14 -15.03
CA PRO A 125 3.90 -14.25 -14.10
C PRO A 125 5.05 -15.15 -14.55
N GLU A 126 5.22 -15.42 -15.85
CA GLU A 126 6.31 -16.22 -16.41
C GLU A 126 7.70 -15.56 -16.21
N ASP A 127 7.75 -14.27 -15.95
CA ASP A 127 8.98 -13.55 -15.64
C ASP A 127 9.34 -13.62 -14.16
N VAL A 128 8.44 -14.12 -13.33
CA VAL A 128 8.58 -14.18 -11.86
C VAL A 128 8.62 -15.61 -11.34
N VAL A 129 7.70 -16.47 -11.78
CA VAL A 129 7.58 -17.84 -11.31
C VAL A 129 8.84 -18.64 -11.64
N GLY A 130 9.42 -19.30 -10.61
CA GLY A 130 10.65 -20.08 -10.71
C GLY A 130 11.96 -19.26 -10.76
N LYS A 131 11.88 -17.92 -10.76
CA LYS A 131 13.06 -17.04 -10.72
C LYS A 131 13.26 -16.39 -9.34
N TYR A 132 12.19 -16.26 -8.57
CA TYR A 132 12.17 -15.66 -7.24
C TYR A 132 11.60 -16.62 -6.21
N ASP A 133 11.91 -16.41 -4.95
CA ASP A 133 11.46 -17.23 -3.84
C ASP A 133 10.11 -16.80 -3.27
N GLY A 134 9.73 -15.54 -3.54
CA GLY A 134 8.48 -14.95 -3.11
C GLY A 134 8.16 -13.66 -3.85
N VAL A 135 6.90 -13.23 -3.74
CA VAL A 135 6.38 -12.02 -4.37
C VAL A 135 5.85 -11.05 -3.32
N MET A 136 6.27 -9.80 -3.44
CA MET A 136 5.73 -8.69 -2.67
C MET A 136 4.92 -7.78 -3.59
N LEU A 137 3.66 -7.49 -3.23
CA LEU A 137 2.80 -6.55 -3.93
C LEU A 137 2.79 -5.24 -3.15
N SER A 138 3.34 -4.19 -3.73
CA SER A 138 3.52 -2.91 -3.04
C SER A 138 2.20 -2.17 -2.81
N ASN A 139 2.28 -1.14 -2.01
CA ASN A 139 1.28 -0.08 -1.98
C ASN A 139 1.26 0.72 -3.30
N GLY A 140 0.22 1.53 -3.50
CA GLY A 140 0.13 2.41 -4.67
C GLY A 140 -1.08 3.33 -4.64
N PRO A 141 -1.17 4.27 -5.60
CA PRO A 141 -2.27 5.21 -5.74
C PRO A 141 -3.42 4.67 -6.59
N GLY A 142 -4.54 5.39 -6.57
CA GLY A 142 -5.63 5.25 -7.53
C GLY A 142 -6.75 4.30 -7.10
N ASP A 143 -7.62 4.00 -8.05
CA ASP A 143 -8.70 3.04 -7.90
C ASP A 143 -8.18 1.64 -8.26
N PRO A 144 -8.29 0.64 -7.37
CA PRO A 144 -7.83 -0.71 -7.69
C PRO A 144 -8.54 -1.31 -8.92
N ALA A 145 -9.81 -0.97 -9.15
CA ALA A 145 -10.62 -1.51 -10.24
C ALA A 145 -10.17 -1.02 -11.65
N GLU A 146 -9.40 0.07 -11.74
CA GLU A 146 -8.83 0.53 -13.01
C GLU A 146 -7.68 -0.37 -13.53
N ASN A 147 -7.10 -1.21 -12.68
CA ASN A 147 -5.89 -1.99 -12.97
C ASN A 147 -6.21 -3.40 -13.53
N VAL A 148 -7.06 -3.48 -14.55
CA VAL A 148 -7.59 -4.75 -15.08
C VAL A 148 -6.48 -5.71 -15.53
N GLU A 149 -5.43 -5.21 -16.21
CA GLU A 149 -4.31 -6.04 -16.68
C GLU A 149 -3.50 -6.59 -15.50
N ILE A 150 -3.26 -5.78 -14.48
CA ILE A 150 -2.53 -6.21 -13.27
C ILE A 150 -3.34 -7.30 -12.54
N VAL A 151 -4.64 -7.11 -12.39
CA VAL A 151 -5.54 -8.11 -11.78
C VAL A 151 -5.51 -9.42 -12.58
N ALA A 152 -5.52 -9.37 -13.91
CA ALA A 152 -5.40 -10.56 -14.76
C ALA A 152 -4.06 -11.29 -14.55
N ASN A 153 -2.95 -10.54 -14.50
CA ASN A 153 -1.63 -11.12 -14.22
C ASN A 153 -1.58 -11.76 -12.81
N LEU A 154 -2.18 -11.13 -11.80
CA LEU A 154 -2.26 -11.69 -10.45
C LEU A 154 -3.11 -12.97 -10.39
N LYS A 155 -4.21 -13.06 -11.15
CA LYS A 155 -4.98 -14.32 -11.28
C LYS A 155 -4.13 -15.46 -11.81
N GLU A 156 -3.29 -15.21 -12.81
CA GLU A 156 -2.36 -16.20 -13.33
C GLU A 156 -1.24 -16.54 -12.31
N LEU A 157 -0.69 -15.53 -11.65
CA LEU A 157 0.33 -15.72 -10.61
C LEU A 157 -0.18 -16.57 -9.46
N LEU A 158 -1.44 -16.40 -9.05
CA LEU A 158 -2.09 -17.19 -8.01
C LEU A 158 -2.26 -18.68 -8.37
N LYS A 159 -2.06 -19.09 -9.62
CA LYS A 159 -2.03 -20.51 -9.97
C LYS A 159 -0.74 -21.22 -9.53
N SER A 160 0.29 -20.44 -9.20
CA SER A 160 1.53 -20.94 -8.61
C SER A 160 1.40 -21.04 -7.08
N ASP A 161 2.26 -21.84 -6.46
CA ASP A 161 2.34 -21.97 -5.00
C ASP A 161 3.36 -20.98 -4.38
N MET A 162 3.65 -19.88 -5.08
CA MET A 162 4.59 -18.87 -4.59
C MET A 162 4.03 -18.15 -3.36
N PRO A 163 4.86 -17.93 -2.33
CA PRO A 163 4.51 -17.03 -1.24
C PRO A 163 4.29 -15.61 -1.73
N ILE A 164 3.14 -15.02 -1.36
CA ILE A 164 2.79 -13.66 -1.75
C ILE A 164 2.39 -12.86 -0.51
N PHE A 165 2.93 -11.64 -0.38
CA PHE A 165 2.51 -10.67 0.61
C PHE A 165 2.09 -9.38 -0.08
N GLY A 166 0.87 -8.89 0.17
CA GLY A 166 0.33 -7.66 -0.41
C GLY A 166 0.06 -6.56 0.61
N ILE A 167 0.45 -5.32 0.31
CA ILE A 167 0.26 -4.14 1.15
C ILE A 167 -0.62 -3.10 0.44
N CYS A 168 -1.66 -2.61 1.12
CA CYS A 168 -2.53 -1.51 0.70
C CYS A 168 -3.14 -1.73 -0.68
N LEU A 169 -2.63 -1.12 -1.76
CA LEU A 169 -3.11 -1.38 -3.12
C LEU A 169 -2.87 -2.86 -3.52
N GLY A 170 -1.73 -3.45 -3.14
CA GLY A 170 -1.46 -4.86 -3.39
C GLY A 170 -2.47 -5.80 -2.72
N HIS A 171 -3.00 -5.44 -1.54
CA HIS A 171 -4.10 -6.13 -0.89
C HIS A 171 -5.39 -6.04 -1.73
N GLN A 172 -5.74 -4.84 -2.20
CA GLN A 172 -6.96 -4.62 -2.98
C GLN A 172 -6.91 -5.31 -4.35
N LEU A 173 -5.76 -5.25 -5.04
CA LEU A 173 -5.56 -5.92 -6.32
C LEU A 173 -5.61 -7.45 -6.18
N LEU A 174 -5.05 -7.99 -5.11
CA LEU A 174 -5.14 -9.42 -4.84
C LEU A 174 -6.57 -9.84 -4.49
N ALA A 175 -7.33 -9.03 -3.75
CA ALA A 175 -8.74 -9.27 -3.52
C ALA A 175 -9.54 -9.33 -4.82
N LEU A 176 -9.31 -8.40 -5.75
CA LEU A 176 -9.92 -8.43 -7.10
C LEU A 176 -9.47 -9.66 -7.90
N ALA A 177 -8.23 -10.11 -7.73
CA ALA A 177 -7.72 -11.30 -8.42
C ALA A 177 -8.35 -12.61 -7.93
N ILE A 178 -8.92 -12.65 -6.74
CA ILE A 178 -9.73 -13.77 -6.22
C ILE A 178 -11.24 -13.51 -6.37
N ASP A 179 -11.64 -12.63 -7.28
CA ASP A 179 -13.01 -12.26 -7.61
C ASP A 179 -13.81 -11.58 -6.48
N ALA A 180 -13.14 -11.09 -5.43
CA ALA A 180 -13.76 -10.22 -4.44
C ALA A 180 -13.94 -8.79 -5.00
N GLN A 181 -14.68 -7.96 -4.30
CA GLN A 181 -15.03 -6.60 -4.71
C GLN A 181 -14.34 -5.56 -3.82
N THR A 182 -14.11 -4.38 -4.38
CA THR A 182 -13.66 -3.20 -3.64
C THR A 182 -14.71 -2.09 -3.71
N THR A 183 -14.72 -1.25 -2.68
CA THR A 183 -15.63 -0.10 -2.59
C THR A 183 -14.88 1.16 -2.20
N LYS A 184 -15.33 2.30 -2.72
CA LYS A 184 -14.80 3.61 -2.34
C LYS A 184 -15.38 4.05 -1.01
N LEU A 185 -14.51 4.36 -0.07
CA LEU A 185 -14.91 4.91 1.23
C LEU A 185 -15.22 6.42 1.11
N LYS A 186 -16.14 6.91 1.91
CA LYS A 186 -16.56 8.33 1.89
C LYS A 186 -15.37 9.29 2.02
N TYR A 187 -14.47 9.04 2.95
CA TYR A 187 -13.25 9.84 3.19
C TYR A 187 -11.98 9.00 3.37
N GLY A 188 -12.12 7.66 3.41
CA GLY A 188 -11.01 6.73 3.59
C GLY A 188 -10.40 6.75 4.99
N HIS A 189 -9.41 5.88 5.20
CA HIS A 189 -8.62 5.84 6.44
C HIS A 189 -7.30 6.57 6.22
N ARG A 190 -7.03 7.58 7.06
CA ARG A 190 -5.80 8.38 7.02
C ARG A 190 -5.35 8.72 8.43
N GLY A 191 -4.20 8.19 8.81
CA GLY A 191 -3.62 8.42 10.14
C GLY A 191 -2.75 7.25 10.60
N VAL A 192 -2.09 7.45 11.74
CA VAL A 192 -1.15 6.48 12.35
C VAL A 192 -1.72 5.82 13.61
N ASN A 193 -3.02 5.88 13.82
CA ASN A 193 -3.71 5.47 15.04
C ASN A 193 -5.00 4.68 14.80
N HIS A 194 -5.04 3.89 13.73
CA HIS A 194 -6.17 3.04 13.42
C HIS A 194 -6.04 1.68 14.12
N PRO A 195 -7.00 1.31 15.00
CA PRO A 195 -6.97 0.01 15.66
C PRO A 195 -7.46 -1.08 14.71
N VAL A 196 -6.62 -2.10 14.51
CA VAL A 196 -6.92 -3.27 13.68
C VAL A 196 -6.81 -4.52 14.52
N LYS A 197 -7.85 -5.33 14.50
CA LYS A 197 -7.91 -6.61 15.20
C LYS A 197 -7.42 -7.74 14.29
N ASP A 198 -6.45 -8.50 14.75
CA ASP A 198 -6.14 -9.84 14.26
C ASP A 198 -7.17 -10.81 14.87
N ILE A 199 -8.00 -11.42 14.01
CA ILE A 199 -9.12 -12.26 14.46
C ILE A 199 -8.60 -13.55 15.14
N ASP A 200 -7.56 -14.18 14.57
CA ASP A 200 -7.06 -15.46 15.10
C ASP A 200 -6.23 -15.28 16.38
N ALA A 201 -5.39 -14.24 16.42
CA ALA A 201 -4.59 -13.96 17.60
C ALA A 201 -5.38 -13.28 18.72
N ASP A 202 -6.63 -12.86 18.48
CA ASP A 202 -7.48 -12.04 19.35
C ASP A 202 -6.73 -10.82 19.90
N ARG A 203 -5.89 -10.22 19.06
CA ARG A 203 -5.01 -9.10 19.42
C ARG A 203 -5.30 -7.87 18.57
N THR A 204 -5.25 -6.70 19.18
CA THR A 204 -5.38 -5.41 18.50
C THR A 204 -4.03 -4.76 18.34
N TYR A 205 -3.77 -4.27 17.12
CA TYR A 205 -2.60 -3.48 16.76
C TYR A 205 -3.02 -2.06 16.40
N ILE A 206 -2.19 -1.08 16.71
CA ILE A 206 -2.34 0.27 16.18
C ILE A 206 -1.58 0.35 14.87
N THR A 207 -2.26 0.80 13.82
CA THR A 207 -1.74 0.77 12.45
C THR A 207 -1.70 2.15 11.81
N SER A 208 -0.82 2.29 10.81
CA SER A 208 -0.78 3.44 9.92
C SER A 208 -1.56 3.15 8.65
N GLN A 209 -2.44 4.07 8.26
CA GLN A 209 -3.31 3.88 7.11
C GLN A 209 -3.36 5.14 6.23
N ASN A 210 -3.41 4.92 4.91
CA ASN A 210 -3.65 5.95 3.93
C ASN A 210 -4.28 5.34 2.67
N HIS A 211 -5.57 5.08 2.71
CA HIS A 211 -6.31 4.52 1.57
C HIS A 211 -7.72 5.10 1.47
N GLY A 212 -8.26 5.10 0.24
CA GLY A 212 -9.62 5.57 -0.07
C GLY A 212 -10.59 4.46 -0.47
N TYR A 213 -10.11 3.24 -0.63
CA TYR A 213 -10.88 2.05 -1.00
C TYR A 213 -10.69 0.96 0.03
N ALA A 214 -11.66 0.08 0.16
CA ALA A 214 -11.61 -1.11 1.01
C ALA A 214 -12.20 -2.32 0.30
N VAL A 215 -11.79 -3.52 0.70
CA VAL A 215 -12.38 -4.77 0.23
C VAL A 215 -13.74 -4.97 0.89
N VAL A 216 -14.72 -5.41 0.10
CA VAL A 216 -16.07 -5.76 0.58
C VAL A 216 -16.01 -7.17 1.17
N GLY A 217 -16.12 -7.31 2.48
CA GLY A 217 -15.93 -8.58 3.19
C GLY A 217 -16.88 -9.68 2.73
N GLU A 218 -18.14 -9.33 2.47
CA GLU A 218 -19.18 -10.25 2.03
C GLU A 218 -18.95 -10.80 0.61
N SER A 219 -18.07 -10.15 -0.16
CA SER A 219 -17.69 -10.60 -1.51
C SER A 219 -16.54 -11.62 -1.52
N VAL A 220 -15.89 -11.83 -0.39
CA VAL A 220 -14.78 -12.79 -0.29
C VAL A 220 -15.34 -14.20 -0.19
N ASP A 221 -15.01 -15.06 -1.16
CA ASP A 221 -15.37 -16.47 -1.11
C ASP A 221 -14.61 -17.17 0.04
N PRO A 222 -15.31 -17.68 1.08
CA PRO A 222 -14.66 -18.32 2.22
C PRO A 222 -13.96 -19.64 1.87
N GLN A 223 -14.18 -20.20 0.70
CA GLN A 223 -13.43 -21.37 0.19
C GLN A 223 -12.06 -20.97 -0.40
N VAL A 224 -11.87 -19.71 -0.76
CA VAL A 224 -10.65 -19.19 -1.38
C VAL A 224 -9.80 -18.42 -0.37
N ALA A 225 -10.43 -17.49 0.35
CA ALA A 225 -9.73 -16.66 1.32
C ALA A 225 -10.64 -16.33 2.53
N ARG A 226 -10.02 -15.93 3.61
CA ARG A 226 -10.72 -15.48 4.81
C ARG A 226 -10.28 -14.08 5.20
N VAL A 227 -11.19 -13.33 5.81
CA VAL A 227 -10.87 -12.08 6.45
C VAL A 227 -10.06 -12.38 7.72
N ARG A 228 -8.83 -11.90 7.75
CA ARG A 228 -7.91 -12.09 8.88
C ARG A 228 -7.86 -10.89 9.80
N TYR A 229 -7.90 -9.69 9.23
CA TYR A 229 -7.77 -8.44 9.96
C TYR A 229 -8.98 -7.53 9.70
N VAL A 230 -9.48 -6.88 10.75
CA VAL A 230 -10.63 -5.96 10.68
C VAL A 230 -10.34 -4.67 11.44
N ASN A 231 -10.82 -3.55 10.92
CA ASN A 231 -10.79 -2.26 11.60
C ASN A 231 -11.82 -2.22 12.74
N LEU A 232 -11.39 -1.86 13.93
CA LEU A 232 -12.30 -1.81 15.08
C LEU A 232 -13.22 -0.57 15.10
N ASN A 233 -12.93 0.44 14.28
CA ASN A 233 -13.76 1.64 14.24
C ASN A 233 -15.02 1.47 13.39
N ASP A 234 -14.93 0.71 12.29
CA ASP A 234 -16.01 0.61 11.29
C ASP A 234 -16.20 -0.79 10.70
N GLY A 235 -15.40 -1.78 11.11
CA GLY A 235 -15.52 -3.16 10.65
C GLY A 235 -14.99 -3.43 9.24
N THR A 236 -14.35 -2.46 8.59
CA THR A 236 -13.77 -2.67 7.26
C THR A 236 -12.71 -3.77 7.27
N VAL A 237 -12.59 -4.48 6.14
CA VAL A 237 -11.56 -5.51 5.94
C VAL A 237 -10.18 -4.86 5.89
N GLU A 238 -9.30 -5.33 6.74
CA GLU A 238 -7.93 -4.83 6.89
C GLU A 238 -6.88 -5.86 6.49
N GLY A 239 -7.28 -7.04 6.06
CA GLY A 239 -6.39 -8.05 5.51
C GLY A 239 -7.05 -9.38 5.28
N LEU A 240 -6.51 -10.09 4.29
CA LEU A 240 -6.96 -11.41 3.85
C LEU A 240 -5.85 -12.44 4.01
N GLU A 241 -6.24 -13.68 4.19
CA GLU A 241 -5.36 -14.84 4.15
C GLU A 241 -5.99 -15.93 3.26
N HIS A 242 -5.24 -16.41 2.27
CA HIS A 242 -5.70 -17.49 1.40
C HIS A 242 -5.77 -18.82 2.19
N ILE A 243 -6.77 -19.65 1.87
CA ILE A 243 -7.00 -20.90 2.63
C ILE A 243 -5.88 -21.92 2.39
N ASP A 244 -5.51 -22.16 1.12
CA ASP A 244 -4.64 -23.28 0.73
C ASP A 244 -3.25 -22.83 0.24
N ARG A 245 -2.94 -21.52 0.23
CA ARG A 245 -1.70 -20.98 -0.34
C ARG A 245 -0.98 -20.09 0.64
N PRO A 246 0.34 -19.97 0.56
CA PRO A 246 1.12 -19.08 1.43
C PRO A 246 0.96 -17.60 1.02
N VAL A 247 -0.29 -17.14 0.92
CA VAL A 247 -0.67 -15.81 0.43
C VAL A 247 -1.44 -15.08 1.51
N PHE A 248 -0.98 -13.89 1.87
CA PHE A 248 -1.70 -13.01 2.80
C PHE A 248 -1.50 -11.54 2.44
N THR A 249 -2.41 -10.70 2.90
CA THR A 249 -2.40 -9.27 2.58
C THR A 249 -2.87 -8.44 3.75
N VAL A 250 -2.42 -7.17 3.80
CA VAL A 250 -2.90 -6.17 4.74
C VAL A 250 -3.22 -4.85 4.05
N GLN A 251 -4.27 -4.18 4.51
CA GLN A 251 -4.69 -2.87 3.99
C GLN A 251 -3.83 -1.73 4.55
N TYR A 252 -3.34 -1.88 5.76
CA TYR A 252 -2.49 -0.91 6.45
C TYR A 252 -1.01 -1.05 6.05
N HIS A 253 -0.17 -0.16 6.58
CA HIS A 253 1.23 -0.03 6.20
C HIS A 253 2.17 -0.54 7.33
N PRO A 254 2.61 -1.82 7.33
CA PRO A 254 3.53 -2.36 8.33
C PRO A 254 4.96 -1.84 8.17
N GLU A 255 5.30 -1.28 7.01
CA GLU A 255 6.60 -0.69 6.69
C GLU A 255 6.79 0.73 7.25
N VAL A 256 5.80 1.29 7.90
CA VAL A 256 5.77 2.70 8.30
C VAL A 256 6.94 3.10 9.20
N CYS A 257 7.55 4.24 8.86
CA CYS A 257 8.53 4.96 9.68
C CYS A 257 8.42 6.47 9.37
N PRO A 258 8.13 7.34 10.35
CA PRO A 258 7.78 7.05 11.75
C PRO A 258 6.33 6.57 11.88
N GLY A 259 6.08 5.63 12.77
CA GLY A 259 4.77 5.06 13.05
C GLY A 259 4.84 3.89 14.00
N PRO A 260 3.68 3.30 14.37
CA PRO A 260 3.67 2.11 15.20
C PRO A 260 4.33 0.96 14.44
N MET A 261 5.36 0.36 15.04
CA MET A 261 6.12 -0.76 14.47
C MET A 261 5.57 -2.13 14.87
N ASP A 262 4.42 -2.16 15.53
CA ASP A 262 3.80 -3.37 16.10
C ASP A 262 3.49 -4.45 15.07
N THR A 263 3.41 -4.09 13.79
CA THR A 263 3.05 -4.98 12.69
C THR A 263 4.22 -5.34 11.76
N SER A 264 5.45 -4.92 12.09
CA SER A 264 6.66 -5.25 11.30
C SER A 264 6.93 -6.77 11.22
N TYR A 265 6.44 -7.55 12.20
CA TYR A 265 6.50 -9.02 12.20
C TYR A 265 5.87 -9.68 10.95
N LEU A 266 5.03 -8.95 10.22
CA LEU A 266 4.41 -9.47 8.99
C LEU A 266 5.46 -9.75 7.89
N PHE A 267 6.55 -9.00 7.88
CA PHE A 267 7.69 -9.33 7.01
C PHE A 267 8.36 -10.63 7.44
N ASP A 268 8.46 -10.89 8.75
CA ASP A 268 9.01 -12.16 9.26
C ASP A 268 8.08 -13.33 8.91
N LYS A 269 6.74 -13.16 9.03
CA LYS A 269 5.73 -14.12 8.56
C LYS A 269 5.90 -14.42 7.06
N PHE A 270 6.19 -13.42 6.25
CA PHE A 270 6.43 -13.62 4.81
C PHE A 270 7.67 -14.48 4.56
N ILE A 271 8.77 -14.22 5.29
CA ILE A 271 9.99 -15.05 5.22
C ILE A 271 9.70 -16.49 5.67
N GLU A 272 8.97 -16.70 6.78
CA GLU A 272 8.55 -18.03 7.23
C GLU A 272 7.75 -18.79 6.17
N ASN A 273 6.88 -18.11 5.44
CA ASN A 273 6.12 -18.71 4.35
C ASN A 273 7.05 -19.15 3.20
N ILE A 274 8.08 -18.37 2.87
CA ILE A 274 9.09 -18.73 1.87
C ILE A 274 9.88 -19.96 2.34
N GLU A 275 10.29 -20.01 3.60
CA GLU A 275 11.03 -21.15 4.17
C GLU A 275 10.21 -22.44 4.13
N LYS A 276 8.93 -22.37 4.51
CA LYS A 276 8.00 -23.50 4.46
C LYS A 276 7.80 -24.02 3.04
N SER A 277 7.68 -23.11 2.06
CA SER A 277 7.52 -23.48 0.65
C SER A 277 8.77 -24.16 0.09
N LYS A 278 9.96 -23.75 0.51
CA LYS A 278 11.24 -24.40 0.14
C LYS A 278 11.45 -25.76 0.86
N GLY A 279 11.07 -25.86 2.13
CA GLY A 279 11.22 -27.09 2.93
C GLY A 279 10.22 -28.18 2.61
N GLY A 280 9.08 -27.87 2.01
CA GLY A 280 8.08 -28.83 1.55
C GLY A 280 8.38 -29.49 0.20
N ALA A 281 9.46 -29.09 -0.46
CA ALA A 281 9.91 -29.62 -1.75
C ALA A 281 10.99 -30.71 -1.62
N GLN A 282 11.18 -31.32 -0.40
CA GLN A 282 12.06 -32.45 -0.16
C GLN A 282 11.31 -33.77 -0.07
#